data_78598a270f938d89c15f1f0037d44a7c
#
_entry.id   78598a270f938d89c15f1f0037d44a7c
#
_cell.length_a   1.000
_cell.length_b   1.000
_cell.length_c   1.000
_cell.angle_alpha   90.00
_cell.angle_beta   90.00
_cell.angle_gamma   90.00
#
_symmetry.space_group_name_H-M   'P 1'
#
loop_
_entity.id
_entity.type
_entity.pdbx_description
1 polymer ?
#
loop_
_entity_poly.entity_id
_entity_poly.type
_entity_poly.pdbx_seq_one_letter_code
_entity_poly.pdbx_strand_id
1 'polypeptide(L)' 'MKTFRNFIMEEYGLEMPHDSIPGSWFSENGVPMIVACTCCGMTMAAPSALIDSDGHCYCSSCAGED' A
#
# COMPACT_ATOMS: atom_id res chain seq x y z
N MET A 1 -2.04 5.24 -11.19
CA MET A 1 -1.61 4.94 -9.83
C MET A 1 -0.80 3.66 -9.78
N LYS A 2 0.09 3.56 -8.82
CA LYS A 2 0.90 2.36 -8.66
C LYS A 2 0.35 1.50 -7.53
N THR A 3 0.60 0.21 -7.61
CA THR A 3 0.20 -0.70 -6.54
C THR A 3 1.14 -0.49 -5.36
N PHE A 4 0.71 -0.98 -4.19
CA PHE A 4 1.53 -0.88 -2.99
C PHE A 4 2.86 -1.63 -3.20
N ARG A 5 2.80 -2.77 -3.89
CA ARG A 5 4.01 -3.54 -4.21
C ARG A 5 5.02 -2.70 -4.98
N ASN A 6 4.57 -2.02 -6.01
CA ASN A 6 5.45 -1.16 -6.81
C ASN A 6 5.98 0.01 -6.00
N PHE A 7 5.13 0.58 -5.16
CA PHE A 7 5.53 1.68 -4.29
C PHE A 7 6.65 1.26 -3.35
N ILE A 8 6.49 0.10 -2.70
CA ILE A 8 7.50 -0.39 -1.78
C ILE A 8 8.82 -0.66 -2.49
N MET A 9 8.73 -1.23 -3.68
CA MET A 9 9.94 -1.51 -4.45
C MET A 9 10.69 -0.23 -4.83
N GLU A 10 9.96 0.81 -5.20
CA GLU A 10 10.57 2.07 -5.61
C GLU A 10 11.07 2.90 -4.44
N GLU A 11 10.28 2.98 -3.37
CA GLU A 11 10.61 3.84 -2.25
C GLU A 11 11.49 3.19 -1.21
N TYR A 12 11.29 1.90 -0.98
CA TYR A 12 12.03 1.18 0.06
C TYR A 12 13.09 0.24 -0.49
N GLY A 13 13.03 -0.05 -1.78
CA GLY A 13 13.94 -1.00 -2.37
C GLY A 13 13.70 -2.43 -1.88
N LEU A 14 12.49 -2.71 -1.44
CA LEU A 14 12.13 -4.02 -0.90
C LEU A 14 11.27 -4.79 -1.88
N GLU A 15 11.41 -6.11 -1.86
CA GLU A 15 10.63 -6.99 -2.69
C GLU A 15 9.62 -7.72 -1.82
N MET A 16 8.33 -7.50 -2.07
CA MET A 16 7.28 -8.12 -1.28
C MET A 16 7.06 -9.56 -1.71
N PRO A 17 6.81 -10.46 -0.75
CA PRO A 17 6.46 -11.84 -1.10
C PRO A 17 5.15 -11.88 -1.88
N HIS A 18 4.97 -12.95 -2.66
CA HIS A 18 3.80 -13.08 -3.52
C HIS A 18 2.52 -13.38 -2.76
N ASP A 19 2.64 -14.25 -1.77
CA ASP A 19 1.45 -14.73 -1.06
C ASP A 19 1.20 -13.92 0.20
N SER A 20 0.54 -14.50 1.15
CA SER A 20 0.23 -13.81 2.39
C SER A 20 1.51 -13.32 3.05
N ILE A 21 1.50 -12.05 3.42
CA ILE A 21 2.65 -11.40 4.03
C ILE A 21 2.46 -11.43 5.54
N PRO A 22 3.41 -12.02 6.28
CA PRO A 22 3.29 -12.04 7.73
C PRO A 22 3.39 -10.62 8.30
N GLY A 23 2.67 -10.37 9.38
CA GLY A 23 2.69 -9.04 9.99
C GLY A 23 4.09 -8.62 10.41
N SER A 24 4.93 -9.57 10.78
CA SER A 24 6.29 -9.27 11.18
C SER A 24 7.12 -8.66 10.05
N TRP A 25 6.78 -8.98 8.80
CA TRP A 25 7.51 -8.42 7.66
C TRP A 25 7.40 -6.89 7.65
N PHE A 26 6.21 -6.38 7.94
CA PHE A 26 5.99 -4.93 7.96
C PHE A 26 6.78 -4.27 9.08
N SER A 27 6.74 -4.87 10.27
CA SER A 27 7.47 -4.32 11.43
C SER A 27 8.97 -4.33 11.20
N GLU A 28 9.47 -5.41 10.66
CA GLU A 28 10.90 -5.58 10.44
C GLU A 28 11.43 -4.60 9.41
N ASN A 29 10.61 -4.22 8.46
CA ASN A 29 11.02 -3.33 7.38
C ASN A 29 10.55 -1.89 7.58
N GLY A 30 9.87 -1.61 8.67
CA GLY A 30 9.39 -0.27 8.96
C GLY A 30 8.30 0.19 8.03
N VAL A 31 7.51 -0.76 7.53
CA VAL A 31 6.42 -0.47 6.58
C VAL A 31 5.09 -0.52 7.31
N PRO A 32 4.20 0.44 7.07
CA PRO A 32 2.88 0.41 7.74
C PRO A 32 2.04 -0.75 7.25
N MET A 33 1.34 -1.41 8.17
CA MET A 33 0.44 -2.51 7.84
C MET A 33 -0.91 -2.01 7.38
N ILE A 34 -1.37 -0.93 7.99
CA ILE A 34 -2.70 -0.37 7.75
C ILE A 34 -2.54 1.06 7.26
N VAL A 35 -3.28 1.39 6.23
CA VAL A 35 -3.29 2.76 5.70
C VAL A 35 -4.73 3.21 5.57
N ALA A 36 -4.93 4.52 5.48
CA ALA A 36 -6.25 5.10 5.31
C ALA A 36 -6.35 5.74 3.94
N CYS A 37 -7.51 5.57 3.31
CA CYS A 37 -7.78 6.21 2.04
C CYS A 37 -7.84 7.71 2.24
N THR A 38 -7.10 8.46 1.45
CA THR A 38 -7.06 9.92 1.56
C THR A 38 -8.41 10.52 1.17
N CYS A 39 -9.13 9.86 0.29
CA CYS A 39 -10.40 10.39 -0.21
C CYS A 39 -11.55 10.13 0.76
N CYS A 40 -11.76 8.89 1.14
CA CYS A 40 -12.92 8.53 1.97
C CYS A 40 -12.58 8.27 3.43
N GLY A 41 -11.30 8.15 3.77
CA GLY A 41 -10.87 7.94 5.13
C GLY A 41 -11.01 6.51 5.64
N MET A 42 -11.38 5.58 4.76
CA MET A 42 -11.54 4.20 5.14
C MET A 42 -10.17 3.54 5.33
N THR A 43 -10.00 2.81 6.43
CA THR A 43 -8.76 2.08 6.66
C THR A 43 -8.77 0.77 5.88
N MET A 44 -7.59 0.35 5.46
CA MET A 44 -7.46 -0.88 4.70
C MET A 44 -6.06 -1.45 4.89
N ALA A 45 -5.90 -2.73 4.54
CA ALA A 45 -4.58 -3.35 4.57
C ALA A 45 -3.71 -2.66 3.53
N ALA A 46 -2.48 -2.31 3.92
CA ALA A 46 -1.59 -1.59 3.02
C ALA A 46 -1.41 -2.26 1.65
N PRO A 47 -1.26 -3.58 1.56
CA PRO A 47 -1.11 -4.21 0.24
C PRO A 47 -2.31 -4.04 -0.68
N SER A 48 -3.48 -3.70 -0.14
CA SER A 48 -4.67 -3.48 -0.94
C SER A 48 -4.79 -2.05 -1.44
N ALA A 49 -3.94 -1.16 -0.96
CA ALA A 49 -4.03 0.25 -1.30
C ALA A 49 -3.35 0.55 -2.63
N LEU A 50 -3.80 1.63 -3.24
CA LEU A 50 -3.16 2.17 -4.44
C LEU A 50 -2.54 3.51 -4.07
N ILE A 51 -1.37 3.79 -4.63
CA ILE A 51 -0.60 4.98 -4.28
C ILE A 51 -0.49 5.88 -5.51
N ASP A 52 -0.79 7.16 -5.36
CA ASP A 52 -0.64 8.08 -6.49
C ASP A 52 0.80 8.62 -6.53
N SER A 53 1.06 9.49 -7.49
CA SER A 53 2.40 10.04 -7.69
C SER A 53 2.85 10.92 -6.53
N ASP A 54 1.91 11.41 -5.72
CA ASP A 54 2.24 12.25 -4.57
C ASP A 54 2.44 11.41 -3.30
N GLY A 55 2.24 10.11 -3.39
CA GLY A 55 2.43 9.23 -2.25
C GLY A 55 1.19 9.07 -1.37
N HIS A 56 0.03 9.50 -1.85
CA HIS A 56 -1.22 9.35 -1.10
C HIS A 56 -1.85 7.99 -1.39
N CYS A 57 -2.45 7.40 -0.35
CA CYS A 57 -3.10 6.10 -0.47
C CYS A 57 -4.56 6.26 -0.79
N TYR A 58 -5.08 5.38 -1.64
CA TYR A 58 -6.48 5.38 -2.02
C TYR A 58 -6.98 3.94 -2.11
N CYS A 59 -8.24 3.73 -1.77
CA CYS A 59 -8.86 2.44 -1.99
C CYS A 59 -9.21 2.33 -3.48
N SER A 60 -9.49 1.12 -3.95
CA SER A 60 -9.72 0.91 -5.37
C SER A 60 -10.91 1.72 -5.88
N SER A 61 -11.93 1.91 -5.05
CA SER A 61 -13.10 2.72 -5.44
C SER A 61 -12.72 4.19 -5.64
N CYS A 62 -11.98 4.74 -4.68
CA CYS A 62 -11.60 6.15 -4.75
C CYS A 62 -10.48 6.38 -5.76
N ALA A 63 -9.72 5.36 -6.08
CA ALA A 63 -8.66 5.47 -7.06
C ALA A 63 -9.21 5.54 -8.48
N GLY A 64 -10.52 5.35 -8.65
CA GLY A 64 -11.12 5.42 -9.97
C GLY A 64 -10.82 4.23 -10.83
N GLU A 65 -10.60 3.11 -10.24
CA GLU A 65 -10.39 1.86 -10.98
C GLU A 65 -11.71 1.40 -11.56
N ASP A 66 -11.76 1.28 -12.81
CA ASP A 66 -12.99 0.85 -13.49
C ASP A 66 -12.82 -0.49 -14.12
#